data_3ab0d3603828531dfa5735696420b744
#
_entry.id   3ab0d3603828531dfa5735696420b744
#
_cell.length_a   1.000
_cell.length_b   1.000
_cell.length_c   1.000
_cell.angle_alpha   90.00
_cell.angle_beta   90.00
_cell.angle_gamma   90.00
#
_symmetry.space_group_name_H-M   'P 1'
#
loop_
_entity.id
_entity.type
_entity.pdbx_description
1 polymer ?
#
loop_
_entity_poly.entity_id
_entity_poly.type
_entity_poly.pdbx_seq_one_letter_code
_entity_poly.pdbx_strand_id
1 'polypeptide(L)'
;LLKLRGTIDSVERIDPRAALAAFMASVVHVGIRLTVLPALVLTSAAAVPLAPLALWPLGFLYGAAVVPAPGGGGAVEIAFRAALGDAIPARLFAAALIWWRFYTFYIYILLGALAAGSTVLRAVRKTEDYEAVTTTQ
;
A
#
# COMPACT_ATOMS: atom_id res chain seq x y z
N LEU A 1 20.38 -23.71 -11.45
CA LEU A 1 20.77 -24.28 -10.15
C LEU A 1 21.66 -23.31 -9.33
N LEU A 2 22.67 -22.64 -9.93
CA LEU A 2 23.55 -21.68 -9.24
C LEU A 2 22.79 -20.44 -8.70
N LYS A 3 21.82 -19.90 -9.44
CA LYS A 3 20.98 -18.79 -8.97
C LYS A 3 20.11 -19.16 -7.77
N LEU A 4 19.58 -20.39 -7.74
CA LEU A 4 18.79 -20.88 -6.61
C LEU A 4 19.64 -21.05 -5.34
N ARG A 5 20.86 -21.55 -5.44
CA ARG A 5 21.77 -21.62 -4.29
C ARG A 5 22.10 -20.25 -3.70
N GLY A 6 22.42 -19.26 -4.54
CA GLY A 6 22.67 -17.91 -4.06
C GLY A 6 21.47 -17.25 -3.36
N THR A 7 20.25 -17.59 -3.77
CA THR A 7 19.02 -17.13 -3.12
C THR A 7 18.82 -17.80 -1.75
N ILE A 8 19.09 -19.11 -1.65
CA ILE A 8 18.99 -19.87 -0.40
C ILE A 8 20.02 -19.36 0.63
N ASP A 9 21.28 -19.18 0.20
CA ASP A 9 22.35 -18.64 1.06
C ASP A 9 22.06 -17.20 1.54
N SER A 10 21.31 -16.43 0.75
CA SER A 10 20.87 -15.08 1.14
C SER A 10 19.76 -15.10 2.19
N VAL A 11 18.86 -16.10 2.13
CA VAL A 11 17.78 -16.28 3.12
C VAL A 11 18.34 -16.78 4.45
N GLU A 12 19.35 -17.63 4.43
CA GLU A 12 20.00 -18.18 5.62
C GLU A 12 20.75 -17.12 6.46
N ARG A 13 21.08 -15.96 5.84
CA ARG A 13 21.76 -14.83 6.50
C ARG A 13 20.80 -13.77 7.07
N ILE A 14 19.49 -13.97 6.98
CA ILE A 14 18.53 -13.00 7.53
C ILE A 14 18.56 -13.10 9.05
N ASP A 15 18.91 -11.99 9.70
CA ASP A 15 18.81 -11.88 11.16
C ASP A 15 17.35 -12.14 11.59
N PRO A 16 17.10 -13.15 12.44
CA PRO A 16 15.74 -13.47 12.87
C PRO A 16 15.04 -12.31 13.59
N ARG A 17 15.81 -11.41 14.21
CA ARG A 17 15.26 -10.19 14.84
C ARG A 17 14.75 -9.21 13.78
N ALA A 18 15.51 -9.03 12.70
CA ALA A 18 15.09 -8.18 11.58
C ALA A 18 13.86 -8.78 10.87
N ALA A 19 13.82 -10.10 10.68
CA ALA A 19 12.67 -10.79 10.11
C ALA A 19 11.41 -10.63 10.98
N LEU A 20 11.54 -10.79 12.30
CA LEU A 20 10.44 -10.59 13.25
C LEU A 20 9.97 -9.13 13.26
N ALA A 21 10.88 -8.17 13.26
CA ALA A 21 10.54 -6.75 13.20
C ALA A 21 9.79 -6.39 11.91
N ALA A 22 10.24 -6.90 10.76
CA ALA A 22 9.58 -6.72 9.48
C ALA A 22 8.18 -7.36 9.46
N PHE A 23 8.04 -8.56 10.04
CA PHE A 23 6.74 -9.23 10.17
C PHE A 23 5.78 -8.41 11.06
N MET A 24 6.24 -7.96 12.23
CA MET A 24 5.43 -7.13 13.12
C MET A 24 5.02 -5.81 12.47
N ALA A 25 5.95 -5.15 11.78
CA ALA A 25 5.65 -3.94 11.03
C ALA A 25 4.60 -4.19 9.93
N SER A 26 4.66 -5.33 9.24
CA SER A 26 3.68 -5.73 8.23
C SER A 26 2.30 -5.99 8.85
N VAL A 27 2.24 -6.67 9.99
CA VAL A 27 0.97 -6.92 10.71
C VAL A 27 0.34 -5.60 11.15
N VAL A 28 1.12 -4.70 11.74
CA VAL A 28 0.64 -3.36 12.14
C VAL A 28 0.17 -2.57 10.91
N HIS A 29 0.95 -2.58 9.83
CA HIS A 29 0.60 -1.88 8.59
C HIS A 29 -0.73 -2.38 8.00
N VAL A 30 -0.90 -3.69 7.87
CA VAL A 30 -2.16 -4.28 7.37
C VAL A 30 -3.30 -3.99 8.34
N GLY A 31 -3.07 -4.12 9.64
CA GLY A 31 -4.06 -3.80 10.67
C GLY A 31 -4.58 -2.36 10.55
N ILE A 32 -3.69 -1.39 10.43
CA ILE A 32 -4.08 0.03 10.22
C ILE A 32 -4.92 0.18 8.95
N ARG A 33 -4.54 -0.46 7.85
CA ARG A 33 -5.31 -0.39 6.59
C ARG A 33 -6.72 -0.98 6.73
N LEU A 34 -6.91 -2.01 7.53
CA LEU A 34 -8.22 -2.63 7.77
C LEU A 34 -9.13 -1.76 8.64
N THR A 35 -8.58 -0.90 9.50
CA THR A 35 -9.39 0.02 10.33
C THR A 35 -9.88 1.25 9.57
N VAL A 36 -9.31 1.58 8.41
CA VAL A 36 -9.68 2.80 7.65
C VAL A 36 -11.16 2.81 7.28
N LEU A 37 -11.68 1.73 6.69
CA LEU A 37 -13.06 1.69 6.24
C LEU A 37 -14.07 1.68 7.40
N PRO A 38 -13.90 0.86 8.45
CA PRO A 38 -14.71 0.96 9.65
C PRO A 38 -14.70 2.37 10.26
N ALA A 39 -13.53 3.01 10.38
CA ALA A 39 -13.43 4.36 10.93
C ALA A 39 -14.21 5.38 10.10
N LEU A 40 -14.11 5.34 8.77
CA LEU A 40 -14.84 6.24 7.88
C LEU A 40 -16.36 6.09 7.98
N VAL A 41 -16.85 4.87 8.12
CA VAL A 41 -18.29 4.60 8.17
C VAL A 41 -18.88 4.84 9.56
N LEU A 42 -18.16 4.47 10.62
CA LEU A 42 -18.61 4.67 12.01
C LEU A 42 -18.76 6.13 12.41
N THR A 43 -17.95 7.03 11.83
CA THR A 43 -18.09 8.49 12.08
C THR A 43 -19.40 9.06 11.59
N SER A 44 -20.13 8.32 10.75
CA SER A 44 -21.40 8.78 10.14
C SER A 44 -22.66 8.44 10.96
N ALA A 45 -22.53 7.88 12.16
CA ALA A 45 -23.64 7.43 13.01
C ALA A 45 -24.59 6.40 12.33
N ALA A 46 -24.15 5.73 11.26
CA ALA A 46 -24.92 4.69 10.60
C ALA A 46 -24.70 3.35 11.33
N ALA A 47 -25.77 2.63 11.61
CA ALA A 47 -25.70 1.27 12.13
C ALA A 47 -25.28 0.29 11.00
N VAL A 48 -23.97 0.12 10.82
CA VAL A 48 -23.39 -0.75 9.79
C VAL A 48 -22.64 -1.90 10.46
N PRO A 49 -22.78 -3.14 9.95
CA PRO A 49 -22.09 -4.29 10.52
C PRO A 49 -20.56 -4.16 10.34
N LEU A 50 -19.80 -4.28 11.43
CA LEU A 50 -18.35 -4.08 11.43
C LEU A 50 -17.59 -5.19 10.69
N ALA A 51 -18.06 -6.44 10.78
CA ALA A 51 -17.37 -7.58 10.22
C ALA A 51 -17.13 -7.46 8.70
N PRO A 52 -18.14 -7.18 7.85
CA PRO A 52 -17.90 -6.98 6.43
C PRO A 52 -17.01 -5.75 6.16
N LEU A 53 -17.12 -4.66 6.92
CA LEU A 53 -16.28 -3.48 6.76
C LEU A 53 -14.80 -3.73 7.06
N ALA A 54 -14.49 -4.67 7.95
CA ALA A 54 -13.12 -5.04 8.28
C ALA A 54 -12.55 -6.11 7.35
N LEU A 55 -13.36 -7.12 6.97
CA LEU A 55 -12.87 -8.29 6.23
C LEU A 55 -12.78 -8.07 4.71
N TRP A 56 -13.79 -7.43 4.09
CA TRP A 56 -13.78 -7.20 2.66
C TRP A 56 -12.59 -6.39 2.14
N PRO A 57 -12.13 -5.33 2.84
CA PRO A 57 -10.92 -4.60 2.43
C PRO A 57 -9.69 -5.47 2.30
N LEU A 58 -9.54 -6.52 3.12
CA LEU A 58 -8.45 -7.48 2.99
C LEU A 58 -8.50 -8.20 1.63
N GLY A 59 -9.69 -8.71 1.26
CA GLY A 59 -9.92 -9.33 -0.04
C GLY A 59 -9.63 -8.37 -1.20
N PHE A 60 -10.04 -7.12 -1.09
CA PHE A 60 -9.79 -6.11 -2.13
C PHE A 60 -8.31 -5.76 -2.29
N LEU A 61 -7.55 -5.66 -1.19
CA LEU A 61 -6.13 -5.37 -1.21
C LEU A 61 -5.34 -6.49 -1.90
N TYR A 62 -5.66 -7.74 -1.61
CA TYR A 62 -5.01 -8.89 -2.24
C TYR A 62 -5.56 -9.14 -3.66
N GLY A 63 -6.86 -8.98 -3.87
CA GLY A 63 -7.48 -9.11 -5.19
C GLY A 63 -6.94 -8.11 -6.19
N ALA A 64 -6.63 -6.88 -5.76
CA ALA A 64 -6.02 -5.85 -6.61
C ALA A 64 -4.65 -6.27 -7.17
N ALA A 65 -3.91 -7.12 -6.46
CA ALA A 65 -2.60 -7.60 -6.90
C ALA A 65 -2.70 -8.61 -8.07
N VAL A 66 -3.84 -9.27 -8.23
CA VAL A 66 -4.07 -10.27 -9.28
C VAL A 66 -4.59 -9.63 -10.56
N VAL A 67 -5.20 -8.45 -10.47
CA VAL A 67 -5.75 -7.74 -11.63
C VAL A 67 -4.63 -7.03 -12.38
N PRO A 68 -4.47 -7.25 -13.70
CA PRO A 68 -3.42 -6.64 -14.53
C PRO A 68 -3.74 -5.16 -14.86
N ALA A 69 -4.09 -4.38 -13.85
CA ALA A 69 -4.34 -2.95 -13.95
C ALA A 69 -3.70 -2.23 -12.78
N PRO A 70 -3.14 -1.02 -12.97
CA PRO A 70 -2.51 -0.26 -11.90
C PRO A 70 -3.46 -0.09 -10.70
N GLY A 71 -3.08 -0.68 -9.55
CA GLY A 71 -3.89 -0.65 -8.33
C GLY A 71 -5.24 -1.35 -8.41
N GLY A 72 -5.43 -2.28 -9.38
CA GLY A 72 -6.70 -2.96 -9.60
C GLY A 72 -7.83 -2.03 -10.08
N GLY A 73 -7.48 -0.93 -10.78
CA GLY A 73 -8.44 0.11 -11.20
C GLY A 73 -9.67 -0.45 -11.91
N GLY A 74 -10.85 -0.01 -11.50
CA GLY A 74 -12.15 -0.49 -11.98
C GLY A 74 -12.63 -1.77 -11.28
N ALA A 75 -11.81 -2.81 -11.23
CA ALA A 75 -12.19 -4.09 -10.65
C ALA A 75 -12.44 -4.02 -9.14
N VAL A 76 -11.59 -3.27 -8.43
CA VAL A 76 -11.74 -3.07 -6.98
C VAL A 76 -12.99 -2.26 -6.67
N GLU A 77 -13.32 -1.25 -7.46
CA GLU A 77 -14.54 -0.44 -7.31
C GLU A 77 -15.80 -1.29 -7.53
N ILE A 78 -15.78 -2.15 -8.55
CA ILE A 78 -16.89 -3.09 -8.82
C ILE A 78 -17.04 -4.08 -7.67
N ALA A 79 -15.93 -4.68 -7.22
CA ALA A 79 -15.93 -5.60 -6.08
C ALA A 79 -16.38 -4.94 -4.79
N PHE A 80 -15.94 -3.71 -4.52
CA PHE A 80 -16.35 -2.90 -3.37
C PHE A 80 -17.86 -2.64 -3.40
N ARG A 81 -18.41 -2.28 -4.57
CA ARG A 81 -19.83 -2.08 -4.72
C ARG A 81 -20.63 -3.40 -4.54
N ALA A 82 -20.15 -4.48 -5.12
CA ALA A 82 -20.83 -5.77 -5.02
C ALA A 82 -20.86 -6.31 -3.57
N ALA A 83 -19.76 -6.10 -2.82
CA ALA A 83 -19.64 -6.64 -1.47
C ALA A 83 -20.22 -5.73 -0.38
N LEU A 84 -20.18 -4.41 -0.56
CA LEU A 84 -20.49 -3.42 0.47
C LEU A 84 -21.60 -2.43 0.08
N GLY A 85 -22.14 -2.54 -1.15
CA GLY A 85 -23.18 -1.64 -1.65
C GLY A 85 -24.42 -1.60 -0.80
N ASP A 86 -24.82 -2.75 -0.25
CA ASP A 86 -26.01 -2.87 0.63
C ASP A 86 -25.67 -2.59 2.09
N ALA A 87 -24.39 -2.72 2.48
CA ALA A 87 -23.94 -2.50 3.85
C ALA A 87 -23.68 -1.02 4.16
N ILE A 88 -23.28 -0.24 3.18
CA ILE A 88 -22.94 1.19 3.35
C ILE A 88 -24.11 2.04 2.80
N PRO A 89 -24.66 2.98 3.59
CA PRO A 89 -25.71 3.87 3.11
C PRO A 89 -25.33 4.60 1.81
N ALA A 90 -26.22 4.63 0.83
CA ALA A 90 -25.98 5.17 -0.51
C ALA A 90 -25.36 6.59 -0.51
N ARG A 91 -25.78 7.45 0.43
CA ARG A 91 -25.25 8.80 0.62
C ARG A 91 -23.77 8.86 1.02
N LEU A 92 -23.26 7.79 1.65
CA LEU A 92 -21.90 7.71 2.15
C LEU A 92 -21.00 6.86 1.24
N PHE A 93 -21.60 6.07 0.35
CA PHE A 93 -20.89 5.04 -0.42
C PHE A 93 -19.74 5.63 -1.24
N ALA A 94 -19.99 6.68 -2.03
CA ALA A 94 -18.98 7.30 -2.86
C ALA A 94 -17.84 7.91 -2.02
N ALA A 95 -18.18 8.61 -0.94
CA ALA A 95 -17.20 9.19 -0.03
C ALA A 95 -16.36 8.10 0.65
N ALA A 96 -16.98 7.04 1.16
CA ALA A 96 -16.29 5.92 1.79
C ALA A 96 -15.32 5.24 0.82
N LEU A 97 -15.75 4.99 -0.42
CA LEU A 97 -14.92 4.39 -1.45
C LEU A 97 -13.70 5.28 -1.80
N ILE A 98 -13.93 6.57 -2.06
CA ILE A 98 -12.87 7.51 -2.45
C ILE A 98 -11.84 7.66 -1.32
N TRP A 99 -12.29 7.93 -0.10
CA TRP A 99 -11.39 8.10 1.04
C TRP A 99 -10.68 6.80 1.43
N TRP A 100 -11.37 5.66 1.37
CA TRP A 100 -10.73 4.37 1.58
C TRP A 100 -9.60 4.13 0.55
N ARG A 101 -9.85 4.39 -0.74
CA ARG A 101 -8.82 4.31 -1.80
C ARG A 101 -7.69 5.28 -1.56
N PHE A 102 -8.00 6.50 -1.15
CA PHE A 102 -6.98 7.51 -0.86
C PHE A 102 -6.01 7.02 0.22
N TYR A 103 -6.51 6.59 1.37
CA TYR A 103 -5.68 6.15 2.48
C TYR A 103 -5.02 4.79 2.28
N THR A 104 -5.59 3.89 1.49
CA THR A 104 -5.04 2.55 1.30
C THR A 104 -4.17 2.41 0.06
N PHE A 105 -4.22 3.34 -0.88
CA PHE A 105 -3.53 3.25 -2.16
C PHE A 105 -2.82 4.55 -2.55
N TYR A 106 -3.53 5.66 -2.75
CA TYR A 106 -2.94 6.87 -3.32
C TYR A 106 -1.90 7.54 -2.43
N ILE A 107 -2.08 7.53 -1.12
CA ILE A 107 -1.11 8.10 -0.18
C ILE A 107 0.25 7.39 -0.27
N TYR A 108 0.27 6.08 -0.48
CA TYR A 108 1.51 5.31 -0.63
C TYR A 108 2.22 5.60 -1.95
N ILE A 109 1.48 5.82 -3.03
CA ILE A 109 2.05 6.26 -4.31
C ILE A 109 2.70 7.64 -4.14
N LEU A 110 2.01 8.58 -3.49
CA LEU A 110 2.53 9.92 -3.22
C LEU A 110 3.82 9.87 -2.39
N LEU A 111 3.80 9.14 -1.28
CA LEU A 111 4.98 8.97 -0.43
C LEU A 111 6.13 8.29 -1.17
N GLY A 112 5.84 7.25 -1.95
CA GLY A 112 6.82 6.57 -2.78
C GLY A 112 7.43 7.48 -3.85
N ALA A 113 6.62 8.28 -4.53
CA ALA A 113 7.08 9.25 -5.51
C ALA A 113 7.96 10.34 -4.90
N LEU A 114 7.60 10.86 -3.73
CA LEU A 114 8.40 11.82 -2.98
C LEU A 114 9.75 11.24 -2.55
N ALA A 115 9.74 10.01 -2.03
CA ALA A 115 10.97 9.32 -1.61
C ALA A 115 11.88 9.02 -2.81
N ALA A 116 11.34 8.49 -3.91
CA ALA A 116 12.08 8.21 -5.13
C ALA A 116 12.63 9.50 -5.76
N GLY A 117 11.82 10.55 -5.85
CA GLY A 117 12.23 11.85 -6.39
C GLY A 117 13.40 12.45 -5.61
N SER A 118 13.36 12.39 -4.28
CA SER A 118 14.47 12.87 -3.44
C SER A 118 15.77 12.10 -3.66
N THR A 119 15.69 10.81 -3.92
CA THR A 119 16.86 9.96 -4.19
C THR A 119 17.48 10.26 -5.55
N VAL A 120 16.64 10.41 -6.58
CA VAL A 120 17.09 10.79 -7.94
C VAL A 120 17.76 12.15 -7.93
N LEU A 121 17.17 13.16 -7.28
CA LEU A 121 17.77 14.50 -7.18
C LEU A 121 19.13 14.49 -6.48
N ARG A 122 19.31 13.69 -5.43
CA ARG A 122 20.62 13.52 -4.75
C ARG A 122 21.65 12.85 -5.66
N ALA A 123 21.22 11.84 -6.43
CA ALA A 123 22.11 11.14 -7.37
C ALA A 123 22.60 12.08 -8.48
N VAL A 124 21.70 12.88 -9.08
CA VAL A 124 22.04 13.85 -10.13
C VAL A 124 23.02 14.91 -9.61
N ARG A 125 22.76 15.52 -8.45
CA ARG A 125 23.67 16.49 -7.85
C ARG A 125 25.06 15.93 -7.62
N LYS A 126 25.13 14.68 -7.15
CA LYS A 126 26.43 14.03 -6.92
C LYS A 126 27.22 13.83 -8.21
N THR A 127 26.55 13.56 -9.33
CA THR A 127 27.21 13.43 -10.65
C THR A 127 27.74 14.77 -11.13
N GLU A 128 26.97 15.84 -10.98
CA GLU A 128 27.39 17.20 -11.34
C GLU A 128 28.64 17.66 -10.54
N ASP A 129 28.70 17.36 -9.23
CA ASP A 129 29.86 17.67 -8.39
C ASP A 129 31.12 16.92 -8.85
N TYR A 130 31.00 15.66 -9.28
CA TYR A 130 32.12 14.89 -9.83
C TYR A 130 32.63 15.45 -11.16
N GLU A 131 31.76 15.86 -12.06
CA GLU A 131 32.12 16.45 -13.36
C GLU A 131 32.82 17.82 -13.16
N ALA A 132 32.31 18.64 -12.25
CA ALA A 132 32.93 19.94 -11.93
C ALA A 132 34.36 19.81 -11.41
N VAL A 133 34.63 18.81 -10.57
CA VAL A 133 35.99 18.55 -10.04
C VAL A 133 36.94 18.05 -11.13
N THR A 134 36.46 17.25 -12.06
CA THR A 134 37.29 16.64 -13.14
C THR A 134 37.65 17.68 -14.23
N THR A 135 36.84 18.72 -14.41
CA THR A 135 37.05 19.74 -15.45
C THR A 135 38.01 20.85 -14.98
N THR A 136 38.37 20.86 -13.68
CA THR A 136 39.24 21.90 -13.07
C THR A 136 40.71 21.46 -12.90
N GLN A 137 41.05 20.24 -13.33
CA GLN A 137 42.43 19.71 -13.38
C GLN A 137 42.95 19.64 -14.83
#